data_63ff69a7cd48b28e4f10996773cc0bf1
#
_entry.id   63ff69a7cd48b28e4f10996773cc0bf1
#
_cell.length_a   1.000
_cell.length_b   1.000
_cell.length_c   1.000
_cell.angle_alpha   90.00
_cell.angle_beta   90.00
_cell.angle_gamma   90.00
#
_symmetry.space_group_name_H-M   'P 1'
#
loop_
_entity.id
_entity.type
_entity.pdbx_description
1 polymer ?
#
loop_
_entity_poly.entity_id
_entity_poly.type
_entity_poly.pdbx_seq_one_letter_code
_entity_poly.pdbx_strand_id
1 'polypeptide(L)'
;MMERHITKEVQIGNRWIGGNHPIAIQSMTNTKTEDVAATVAQIKQLTKVGCEIIRCAVPTQEAAAALTEIKKQITIPLVADIHFDYRLAIAAMEHGADKIRINPGNIGSRERVKAVVDVAKERRIPIRVGVNSGSLEKGLVEKYHGVTAEGIVESAMDKVKLIEDMGYDNLVISIKSSDVMMCVKAHELIAKQTDHPLHVGITEAGTLISGNIKSAIGLGLILNQGIGDTIRFSLTGDPLEEIKSAKLILRTLGLRKGGVEVVSCPTCGRTRIDLIGLANQVETMVSEFPLDIKVAVMGCVVNGPGEAKEADIGIAGGVGEGLIIKHGEIYKKVPEAELLPALRYELEHWSED
;
A
#
# COMPACT_ATOMS: atom_id res chain seq x y z
N MET A 1 10.76 -6.84 14.70
CA MET A 1 10.61 -7.29 13.29
C MET A 1 11.72 -8.28 12.97
N MET A 2 11.44 -9.26 12.13
CA MET A 2 12.49 -10.09 11.55
C MET A 2 13.33 -9.26 10.57
N GLU A 3 14.54 -9.73 10.27
CA GLU A 3 15.39 -9.13 9.25
C GLU A 3 14.67 -9.15 7.89
N ARG A 4 14.83 -8.07 7.10
CA ARG A 4 14.14 -7.96 5.80
C ARG A 4 14.67 -9.01 4.84
N HIS A 5 13.76 -9.71 4.17
CA HIS A 5 14.08 -10.57 3.04
C HIS A 5 14.57 -9.71 1.87
N ILE A 6 15.87 -9.82 1.55
CA ILE A 6 16.47 -9.02 0.50
C ILE A 6 16.17 -9.64 -0.85
N THR A 7 15.53 -8.88 -1.71
CA THR A 7 15.16 -9.26 -3.07
C THR A 7 16.04 -8.54 -4.11
N LYS A 8 15.97 -8.96 -5.38
CA LYS A 8 16.56 -8.22 -6.50
C LYS A 8 16.00 -6.80 -6.57
N GLU A 9 16.81 -5.86 -7.02
CA GLU A 9 16.34 -4.51 -7.29
C GLU A 9 15.69 -4.45 -8.67
N VAL A 10 14.50 -3.86 -8.74
CA VAL A 10 13.73 -3.67 -9.97
C VAL A 10 13.36 -2.19 -10.11
N GLN A 11 13.69 -1.62 -11.26
CA GLN A 11 13.32 -0.25 -11.59
C GLN A 11 11.97 -0.20 -12.29
N ILE A 12 11.06 0.65 -11.79
CA ILE A 12 9.75 0.91 -12.38
C ILE A 12 9.68 2.41 -12.65
N GLY A 13 9.88 2.83 -13.89
CA GLY A 13 9.99 4.25 -14.23
C GLY A 13 11.09 4.94 -13.42
N ASN A 14 10.71 5.93 -12.62
CA ASN A 14 11.62 6.68 -11.76
C ASN A 14 11.74 6.11 -10.33
N ARG A 15 11.20 4.93 -10.04
CA ARG A 15 11.22 4.32 -8.71
C ARG A 15 11.90 2.95 -8.72
N TRP A 16 12.71 2.71 -7.71
CA TRP A 16 13.30 1.41 -7.42
C TRP A 16 12.52 0.70 -6.32
N ILE A 17 12.39 -0.62 -6.42
CA ILE A 17 11.82 -1.54 -5.42
C ILE A 17 12.74 -2.73 -5.22
N GLY A 18 12.55 -3.48 -4.16
CA GLY A 18 13.45 -4.59 -3.80
C GLY A 18 14.70 -4.10 -3.08
N GLY A 19 15.65 -4.97 -2.83
CA GLY A 19 16.87 -4.66 -2.09
C GLY A 19 16.57 -3.96 -0.76
N ASN A 20 17.25 -2.85 -0.51
CA ASN A 20 17.05 -2.01 0.67
C ASN A 20 16.12 -0.82 0.41
N HIS A 21 15.48 -0.75 -0.76
CA HIS A 21 14.56 0.34 -1.07
C HIS A 21 13.32 0.30 -0.18
N PRO A 22 12.73 1.45 0.17
CA PRO A 22 11.50 1.51 0.96
C PRO A 22 10.36 0.76 0.27
N ILE A 23 9.52 0.09 1.06
CA ILE A 23 8.32 -0.60 0.57
C ILE A 23 7.40 0.42 -0.11
N ALA A 24 7.11 0.24 -1.39
CA ALA A 24 6.34 1.20 -2.15
C ALA A 24 4.83 0.95 -2.04
N ILE A 25 4.06 2.04 -1.90
CA ILE A 25 2.60 2.01 -1.87
C ILE A 25 2.08 2.12 -3.30
N GLN A 26 1.36 1.08 -3.74
CA GLN A 26 0.69 1.05 -5.03
C GLN A 26 -0.82 1.11 -4.85
N SER A 27 -1.53 1.87 -5.70
CA SER A 27 -2.98 1.79 -5.85
C SER A 27 -3.39 1.54 -7.30
N MET A 28 -4.68 1.57 -7.56
CA MET A 28 -5.24 1.37 -8.88
C MET A 28 -6.39 2.35 -9.11
N THR A 29 -6.44 2.93 -10.31
CA THR A 29 -7.57 3.77 -10.72
C THR A 29 -8.84 2.95 -10.86
N ASN A 30 -9.97 3.55 -10.56
CA ASN A 30 -11.29 3.00 -10.83
C ASN A 30 -12.04 3.74 -11.96
N THR A 31 -11.35 4.71 -12.60
CA THR A 31 -11.82 5.39 -13.81
C THR A 31 -11.64 4.50 -15.04
N LYS A 32 -12.36 4.78 -16.11
CA LYS A 32 -12.07 4.22 -17.42
C LYS A 32 -10.77 4.83 -17.92
N THR A 33 -9.79 3.99 -18.29
CA THR A 33 -8.44 4.44 -18.66
C THR A 33 -8.45 5.32 -19.92
N GLU A 34 -9.38 5.08 -20.85
CA GLU A 34 -9.60 5.89 -22.05
C GLU A 34 -10.13 7.29 -21.74
N ASP A 35 -10.73 7.53 -20.56
CA ASP A 35 -11.01 8.88 -20.05
C ASP A 35 -9.75 9.44 -19.37
N VAL A 36 -8.89 10.02 -20.21
CA VAL A 36 -7.60 10.57 -19.79
C VAL A 36 -7.77 11.64 -18.71
N ALA A 37 -8.75 12.53 -18.87
CA ALA A 37 -8.93 13.64 -17.93
C ALA A 37 -9.32 13.16 -16.53
N ALA A 38 -10.31 12.26 -16.42
CA ALA A 38 -10.74 11.68 -15.17
C ALA A 38 -9.62 10.84 -14.53
N THR A 39 -8.92 10.03 -15.34
CA THR A 39 -7.85 9.16 -14.87
C THR A 39 -6.66 9.99 -14.34
N VAL A 40 -6.22 11.02 -15.05
CA VAL A 40 -5.16 11.92 -14.58
C VAL A 40 -5.56 12.66 -13.31
N ALA A 41 -6.79 13.17 -13.23
CA ALA A 41 -7.29 13.83 -12.02
C ALA A 41 -7.23 12.91 -10.80
N GLN A 42 -7.69 11.65 -10.94
CA GLN A 42 -7.63 10.67 -9.87
C GLN A 42 -6.19 10.30 -9.49
N ILE A 43 -5.30 10.09 -10.46
CA ILE A 43 -3.88 9.80 -10.19
C ILE A 43 -3.23 10.94 -9.40
N LYS A 44 -3.49 12.21 -9.77
CA LYS A 44 -2.96 13.37 -9.04
C LYS A 44 -3.46 13.43 -7.61
N GLN A 45 -4.74 13.12 -7.37
CA GLN A 45 -5.29 13.05 -6.01
C GLN A 45 -4.61 11.93 -5.21
N LEU A 46 -4.47 10.73 -5.77
CA LEU A 46 -3.80 9.61 -5.13
C LEU A 46 -2.32 9.92 -4.84
N THR A 47 -1.63 10.57 -5.78
CA THR A 47 -0.22 10.98 -5.60
C THR A 47 -0.08 11.96 -4.44
N LYS A 48 -0.99 12.94 -4.33
CA LYS A 48 -0.99 13.94 -3.25
C LYS A 48 -1.09 13.31 -1.87
N VAL A 49 -1.83 12.21 -1.72
CA VAL A 49 -1.97 11.51 -0.43
C VAL A 49 -0.89 10.43 -0.20
N GLY A 50 0.03 10.23 -1.18
CA GLY A 50 1.21 9.38 -1.02
C GLY A 50 1.18 8.06 -1.80
N CYS A 51 0.37 7.95 -2.86
CA CYS A 51 0.51 6.88 -3.85
C CYS A 51 1.85 7.03 -4.57
N GLU A 52 2.60 5.94 -4.68
CA GLU A 52 3.95 5.95 -5.23
C GLU A 52 4.06 5.21 -6.56
N ILE A 53 3.12 4.32 -6.85
CA ILE A 53 2.99 3.57 -8.11
C ILE A 53 1.50 3.47 -8.41
N ILE A 54 1.08 3.82 -9.61
CA ILE A 54 -0.32 3.70 -10.02
C ILE A 54 -0.51 2.59 -11.04
N ARG A 55 -1.63 1.87 -10.95
CA ARG A 55 -2.03 0.85 -11.91
C ARG A 55 -3.34 1.26 -12.59
N CYS A 56 -3.37 1.15 -13.93
CA CYS A 56 -4.57 1.36 -14.73
C CYS A 56 -4.96 0.07 -15.45
N ALA A 57 -6.25 -0.23 -15.54
CA ALA A 57 -6.74 -1.33 -16.35
C ALA A 57 -6.60 -1.00 -17.86
N VAL A 58 -6.16 -1.97 -18.64
CA VAL A 58 -6.03 -1.80 -20.11
C VAL A 58 -6.83 -2.90 -20.81
N PRO A 59 -8.16 -2.75 -20.89
CA PRO A 59 -9.04 -3.75 -21.51
C PRO A 59 -9.13 -3.62 -23.03
N THR A 60 -8.76 -2.47 -23.62
CA THR A 60 -8.92 -2.17 -25.04
C THR A 60 -7.68 -1.47 -25.62
N GLN A 61 -7.61 -1.37 -26.95
CA GLN A 61 -6.53 -0.63 -27.64
C GLN A 61 -6.61 0.88 -27.37
N GLU A 62 -7.82 1.42 -27.21
CA GLU A 62 -8.04 2.82 -26.85
C GLU A 62 -7.48 3.11 -25.46
N ALA A 63 -7.70 2.21 -24.50
CA ALA A 63 -7.13 2.32 -23.16
C ALA A 63 -5.59 2.25 -23.20
N ALA A 64 -5.01 1.37 -24.04
CA ALA A 64 -3.56 1.32 -24.21
C ALA A 64 -3.01 2.63 -24.82
N ALA A 65 -3.63 3.17 -25.87
CA ALA A 65 -3.24 4.43 -26.49
C ALA A 65 -3.34 5.62 -25.53
N ALA A 66 -4.36 5.64 -24.66
CA ALA A 66 -4.56 6.68 -23.65
C ALA A 66 -3.40 6.80 -22.66
N LEU A 67 -2.64 5.72 -22.43
CA LEU A 67 -1.48 5.73 -21.51
C LEU A 67 -0.44 6.79 -21.90
N THR A 68 -0.27 7.08 -23.20
CA THR A 68 0.67 8.11 -23.68
C THR A 68 0.32 9.49 -23.11
N GLU A 69 -0.95 9.87 -23.17
CA GLU A 69 -1.39 11.18 -22.68
C GLU A 69 -1.48 11.23 -21.15
N ILE A 70 -1.83 10.12 -20.51
CA ILE A 70 -1.81 9.99 -19.05
C ILE A 70 -0.36 10.17 -18.56
N LYS A 71 0.60 9.44 -19.15
CA LYS A 71 2.00 9.44 -18.74
C LYS A 71 2.65 10.83 -18.79
N LYS A 72 2.29 11.66 -19.75
CA LYS A 72 2.77 13.05 -19.86
C LYS A 72 2.35 13.94 -18.69
N GLN A 73 1.28 13.59 -17.97
CA GLN A 73 0.64 14.46 -16.99
C GLN A 73 0.79 13.96 -15.54
N ILE A 74 1.44 12.81 -15.33
CA ILE A 74 1.67 12.22 -14.01
C ILE A 74 3.16 12.12 -13.71
N THR A 75 3.51 12.06 -12.43
CA THR A 75 4.90 12.01 -11.95
C THR A 75 5.32 10.66 -11.40
N ILE A 76 4.36 9.81 -11.07
CA ILE A 76 4.60 8.47 -10.51
C ILE A 76 4.59 7.40 -11.60
N PRO A 77 5.26 6.25 -11.41
CA PRO A 77 5.25 5.14 -12.36
C PRO A 77 3.86 4.61 -12.65
N LEU A 78 3.63 4.27 -13.92
CA LEU A 78 2.38 3.75 -14.45
C LEU A 78 2.48 2.26 -14.76
N VAL A 79 1.63 1.46 -14.15
CA VAL A 79 1.51 0.01 -14.38
C VAL A 79 0.27 -0.28 -15.23
N ALA A 80 0.44 -0.96 -16.35
CA ALA A 80 -0.67 -1.45 -17.16
C ALA A 80 -1.11 -2.84 -16.68
N ASP A 81 -2.40 -2.99 -16.40
CA ASP A 81 -3.01 -4.26 -15.97
C ASP A 81 -3.67 -4.96 -17.14
N ILE A 82 -3.07 -6.05 -17.60
CA ILE A 82 -3.50 -6.81 -18.78
C ILE A 82 -4.08 -8.15 -18.32
N HIS A 83 -5.30 -8.47 -18.77
CA HIS A 83 -5.98 -9.68 -18.34
C HIS A 83 -5.79 -10.87 -19.31
N PHE A 84 -6.02 -10.68 -20.61
CA PHE A 84 -6.07 -11.78 -21.56
C PHE A 84 -5.30 -11.54 -22.87
N ASP A 85 -5.39 -10.36 -23.46
CA ASP A 85 -4.85 -10.10 -24.80
C ASP A 85 -3.39 -9.62 -24.72
N TYR A 86 -2.46 -10.45 -25.21
CA TYR A 86 -1.04 -10.14 -25.26
C TYR A 86 -0.71 -8.89 -26.09
N ARG A 87 -1.55 -8.56 -27.10
CA ARG A 87 -1.37 -7.37 -27.95
C ARG A 87 -1.57 -6.09 -27.15
N LEU A 88 -2.47 -6.11 -26.16
CA LEU A 88 -2.64 -4.98 -25.23
C LEU A 88 -1.44 -4.79 -24.33
N ALA A 89 -0.77 -5.89 -23.93
CA ALA A 89 0.48 -5.79 -23.15
C ALA A 89 1.58 -5.11 -23.97
N ILE A 90 1.72 -5.49 -25.23
CA ILE A 90 2.69 -4.87 -26.15
C ILE A 90 2.35 -3.39 -26.37
N ALA A 91 1.11 -3.09 -26.75
CA ALA A 91 0.65 -1.72 -26.97
C ALA A 91 0.84 -0.84 -25.71
N ALA A 92 0.52 -1.35 -24.52
CA ALA A 92 0.72 -0.60 -23.29
C ALA A 92 2.19 -0.24 -23.04
N MET A 93 3.13 -1.14 -23.33
CA MET A 93 4.56 -0.87 -23.24
C MET A 93 5.02 0.17 -24.30
N GLU A 94 4.47 0.11 -25.50
CA GLU A 94 4.73 1.07 -26.57
C GLU A 94 4.19 2.46 -26.24
N HIS A 95 3.08 2.53 -25.50
CA HIS A 95 2.43 3.76 -25.08
C HIS A 95 2.91 4.27 -23.69
N GLY A 96 4.02 3.74 -23.17
CA GLY A 96 4.75 4.35 -22.06
C GLY A 96 4.41 3.78 -20.67
N ALA A 97 3.83 2.57 -20.58
CA ALA A 97 3.74 1.88 -19.29
C ALA A 97 5.13 1.57 -18.74
N ASP A 98 5.37 1.88 -17.48
CA ASP A 98 6.66 1.62 -16.79
C ASP A 98 6.76 0.18 -16.28
N LYS A 99 5.68 -0.53 -16.17
CA LYS A 99 5.55 -1.94 -15.82
C LYS A 99 4.25 -2.49 -16.37
N ILE A 100 4.26 -3.77 -16.74
CA ILE A 100 3.00 -4.48 -17.04
C ILE A 100 2.70 -5.50 -15.96
N ARG A 101 1.42 -5.77 -15.73
CA ARG A 101 0.95 -6.90 -14.92
C ARG A 101 0.19 -7.85 -15.82
N ILE A 102 0.63 -9.09 -15.83
CA ILE A 102 -0.02 -10.19 -16.54
C ILE A 102 -0.17 -11.42 -15.65
N ASN A 103 -1.10 -12.30 -16.02
CA ASN A 103 -1.03 -13.70 -15.63
C ASN A 103 -0.68 -14.49 -16.90
N PRO A 104 0.53 -15.03 -17.04
CA PRO A 104 0.94 -15.76 -18.24
C PRO A 104 -0.03 -16.88 -18.64
N GLY A 105 -0.67 -17.53 -17.66
CA GLY A 105 -1.70 -18.54 -17.91
C GLY A 105 -2.95 -18.00 -18.63
N ASN A 106 -3.28 -16.73 -18.44
CA ASN A 106 -4.43 -16.09 -19.12
C ASN A 106 -4.04 -15.52 -20.50
N ILE A 107 -2.76 -15.21 -20.72
CA ILE A 107 -2.26 -14.69 -22.00
C ILE A 107 -2.36 -15.75 -23.11
N GLY A 108 -2.24 -17.01 -22.75
CA GLY A 108 -2.46 -18.13 -23.64
C GLY A 108 -1.18 -18.87 -24.01
N SER A 109 -0.88 -19.04 -25.31
CA SER A 109 0.24 -19.90 -25.74
C SER A 109 1.63 -19.34 -25.38
N ARG A 110 2.62 -20.21 -25.33
CA ARG A 110 4.02 -19.85 -25.08
C ARG A 110 4.53 -18.77 -26.04
N GLU A 111 4.11 -18.82 -27.31
CA GLU A 111 4.49 -17.84 -28.33
C GLU A 111 3.93 -16.45 -28.04
N ARG A 112 2.71 -16.35 -27.52
CA ARG A 112 2.10 -15.07 -27.11
C ARG A 112 2.81 -14.48 -25.90
N VAL A 113 3.13 -15.30 -24.91
CA VAL A 113 3.92 -14.88 -23.75
C VAL A 113 5.31 -14.42 -24.21
N LYS A 114 5.96 -15.17 -25.12
CA LYS A 114 7.25 -14.80 -25.69
C LYS A 114 7.19 -13.44 -26.41
N ALA A 115 6.17 -13.17 -27.19
CA ALA A 115 6.01 -11.87 -27.85
C ALA A 115 5.97 -10.71 -26.84
N VAL A 116 5.28 -10.88 -25.72
CA VAL A 116 5.26 -9.89 -24.62
C VAL A 116 6.65 -9.74 -23.98
N VAL A 117 7.31 -10.86 -23.71
CA VAL A 117 8.64 -10.88 -23.08
C VAL A 117 9.67 -10.23 -23.99
N ASP A 118 9.65 -10.47 -25.29
CA ASP A 118 10.59 -9.88 -26.24
C ASP A 118 10.51 -8.33 -26.23
N VAL A 119 9.31 -7.77 -26.24
CA VAL A 119 9.11 -6.31 -26.15
C VAL A 119 9.51 -5.78 -24.76
N ALA A 120 9.16 -6.49 -23.69
CA ALA A 120 9.54 -6.09 -22.35
C ALA A 120 11.07 -6.07 -22.17
N LYS A 121 11.78 -7.05 -22.77
CA LYS A 121 13.24 -7.15 -22.77
C LYS A 121 13.88 -6.01 -23.57
N GLU A 122 13.40 -5.72 -24.76
CA GLU A 122 13.87 -4.62 -25.62
C GLU A 122 13.77 -3.27 -24.89
N ARG A 123 12.62 -3.04 -24.24
CA ARG A 123 12.30 -1.79 -23.54
C ARG A 123 12.73 -1.76 -22.07
N ARG A 124 13.25 -2.84 -21.53
CA ARG A 124 13.64 -3.04 -20.12
C ARG A 124 12.49 -2.79 -19.15
N ILE A 125 11.26 -3.14 -19.53
CA ILE A 125 10.07 -2.92 -18.74
C ILE A 125 9.81 -4.14 -17.85
N PRO A 126 9.78 -4.01 -16.52
CA PRO A 126 9.53 -5.14 -15.63
C PRO A 126 8.12 -5.73 -15.83
N ILE A 127 8.05 -7.05 -15.71
CA ILE A 127 6.80 -7.79 -15.77
C ILE A 127 6.41 -8.23 -14.37
N ARG A 128 5.19 -7.88 -13.95
CA ARG A 128 4.62 -8.49 -12.75
C ARG A 128 3.79 -9.72 -13.10
N VAL A 129 4.27 -10.87 -12.66
CA VAL A 129 3.54 -12.13 -12.69
C VAL A 129 2.51 -12.13 -11.56
N GLY A 130 1.23 -12.15 -11.89
CA GLY A 130 0.16 -12.09 -10.90
C GLY A 130 -0.69 -13.36 -10.90
N VAL A 131 -0.72 -14.06 -9.76
CA VAL A 131 -1.55 -15.24 -9.51
C VAL A 131 -2.52 -14.94 -8.37
N ASN A 132 -3.79 -15.31 -8.57
CA ASN A 132 -4.81 -15.20 -7.53
C ASN A 132 -5.38 -16.59 -7.24
N SER A 133 -5.77 -16.84 -6.00
CA SER A 133 -6.42 -18.11 -5.59
C SER A 133 -7.64 -18.47 -6.42
N GLY A 134 -8.45 -17.48 -6.81
CA GLY A 134 -9.65 -17.69 -7.61
C GLY A 134 -9.40 -18.06 -9.09
N SER A 135 -8.15 -18.02 -9.56
CA SER A 135 -7.77 -18.36 -10.94
C SER A 135 -6.69 -19.44 -11.02
N LEU A 136 -6.61 -20.29 -9.98
CA LEU A 136 -5.67 -21.42 -9.95
C LEU A 136 -6.05 -22.47 -11.00
N GLU A 137 -5.06 -23.05 -11.65
CA GLU A 137 -5.22 -24.06 -12.69
C GLU A 137 -5.87 -25.33 -12.14
N LYS A 138 -6.79 -25.92 -12.91
CA LYS A 138 -7.53 -27.13 -12.51
C LYS A 138 -6.60 -28.29 -12.11
N GLY A 139 -5.51 -28.51 -12.86
CA GLY A 139 -4.53 -29.54 -12.53
C GLY A 139 -3.84 -29.34 -11.17
N LEU A 140 -3.61 -28.10 -10.75
CA LEU A 140 -3.08 -27.80 -9.41
C LEU A 140 -4.14 -27.98 -8.32
N VAL A 141 -5.39 -27.59 -8.60
CA VAL A 141 -6.51 -27.83 -7.69
C VAL A 141 -6.71 -29.33 -7.44
N GLU A 142 -6.62 -30.15 -8.48
CA GLU A 142 -6.69 -31.61 -8.37
C GLU A 142 -5.49 -32.19 -7.61
N LYS A 143 -4.27 -31.75 -7.94
CA LYS A 143 -3.03 -32.19 -7.29
C LYS A 143 -3.02 -31.92 -5.78
N TYR A 144 -3.51 -30.76 -5.36
CA TYR A 144 -3.50 -30.33 -3.97
C TYR A 144 -4.84 -30.55 -3.23
N HIS A 145 -5.80 -31.22 -3.88
CA HIS A 145 -7.14 -31.49 -3.35
C HIS A 145 -7.90 -30.23 -2.92
N GLY A 146 -7.66 -29.12 -3.64
CA GLY A 146 -8.29 -27.82 -3.39
C GLY A 146 -7.38 -26.64 -3.71
N VAL A 147 -7.84 -25.45 -3.36
CA VAL A 147 -7.03 -24.22 -3.44
C VAL A 147 -6.19 -24.14 -2.17
N THR A 148 -4.87 -24.23 -2.31
CA THR A 148 -3.92 -24.24 -1.18
C THR A 148 -2.81 -23.23 -1.40
N ALA A 149 -2.10 -22.86 -0.33
CA ALA A 149 -0.94 -21.99 -0.41
C ALA A 149 0.17 -22.58 -1.30
N GLU A 150 0.41 -23.89 -1.18
CA GLU A 150 1.39 -24.64 -1.98
C GLU A 150 1.04 -24.61 -3.47
N GLY A 151 -0.24 -24.83 -3.82
CA GLY A 151 -0.71 -24.79 -5.21
C GLY A 151 -0.58 -23.39 -5.82
N ILE A 152 -0.88 -22.34 -5.05
CA ILE A 152 -0.73 -20.95 -5.52
C ILE A 152 0.75 -20.63 -5.76
N VAL A 153 1.65 -21.07 -4.90
CA VAL A 153 3.09 -20.86 -5.03
C VAL A 153 3.65 -21.62 -6.22
N GLU A 154 3.29 -22.89 -6.40
CA GLU A 154 3.70 -23.68 -7.57
C GLU A 154 3.24 -22.99 -8.86
N SER A 155 1.97 -22.59 -8.94
CA SER A 155 1.44 -21.85 -10.08
C SER A 155 2.23 -20.57 -10.39
N ALA A 156 2.63 -19.82 -9.35
CA ALA A 156 3.41 -18.59 -9.53
C ALA A 156 4.82 -18.89 -10.02
N MET A 157 5.50 -19.87 -9.43
CA MET A 157 6.88 -20.23 -9.78
C MET A 157 6.99 -20.85 -11.17
N ASP A 158 6.02 -21.66 -11.60
CA ASP A 158 5.97 -22.18 -12.97
C ASP A 158 5.89 -21.06 -14.01
N LYS A 159 5.10 -20.02 -13.72
CA LYS A 159 4.97 -18.84 -14.60
C LYS A 159 6.20 -17.95 -14.59
N VAL A 160 6.86 -17.81 -13.45
CA VAL A 160 8.15 -17.13 -13.34
C VAL A 160 9.19 -17.86 -14.16
N LYS A 161 9.34 -19.17 -13.95
CA LYS A 161 10.27 -20.00 -14.70
C LYS A 161 10.00 -19.95 -16.20
N LEU A 162 8.74 -19.97 -16.63
CA LEU A 162 8.39 -19.83 -18.05
C LEU A 162 9.00 -18.56 -18.67
N ILE A 163 9.01 -17.44 -17.95
CA ILE A 163 9.56 -16.17 -18.44
C ILE A 163 11.10 -16.16 -18.33
N GLU A 164 11.65 -16.70 -17.24
CA GLU A 164 13.10 -16.85 -17.07
C GLU A 164 13.72 -17.73 -18.16
N ASP A 165 13.06 -18.82 -18.54
CA ASP A 165 13.46 -19.70 -19.65
C ASP A 165 13.45 -18.98 -21.02
N MET A 166 12.79 -17.83 -21.12
CA MET A 166 12.84 -16.93 -22.28
C MET A 166 13.99 -15.91 -22.18
N GLY A 167 14.81 -16.00 -21.14
CA GLY A 167 15.96 -15.13 -20.89
C GLY A 167 15.60 -13.75 -20.35
N TYR A 168 14.53 -13.65 -19.53
CA TYR A 168 14.10 -12.40 -18.88
C TYR A 168 13.79 -12.61 -17.42
N ASP A 169 14.51 -11.90 -16.54
CA ASP A 169 14.40 -12.00 -15.08
C ASP A 169 14.04 -10.68 -14.37
N ASN A 170 13.72 -9.62 -15.15
CA ASN A 170 13.25 -8.35 -14.58
C ASN A 170 11.76 -8.48 -14.17
N LEU A 171 11.54 -9.23 -13.09
CA LEU A 171 10.24 -9.70 -12.66
C LEU A 171 9.87 -9.17 -11.28
N VAL A 172 8.57 -9.05 -11.07
CA VAL A 172 7.93 -8.85 -9.77
C VAL A 172 6.86 -9.92 -9.61
N ILE A 173 6.72 -10.51 -8.44
CA ILE A 173 5.72 -11.56 -8.22
C ILE A 173 4.60 -11.04 -7.32
N SER A 174 3.38 -11.43 -7.63
CA SER A 174 2.21 -11.11 -6.82
C SER A 174 1.34 -12.35 -6.71
N ILE A 175 1.22 -12.86 -5.50
CA ILE A 175 0.27 -13.91 -5.16
C ILE A 175 -0.77 -13.34 -4.20
N LYS A 176 -2.04 -13.64 -4.45
CA LYS A 176 -3.14 -13.07 -3.68
C LYS A 176 -4.21 -14.10 -3.39
N SER A 177 -4.75 -14.04 -2.18
CA SER A 177 -5.92 -14.78 -1.76
C SER A 177 -6.87 -13.86 -0.98
N SER A 178 -8.15 -14.17 -0.98
CA SER A 178 -9.16 -13.59 -0.10
C SER A 178 -9.13 -14.24 1.30
N ASP A 179 -8.59 -15.46 1.40
CA ASP A 179 -8.24 -16.09 2.67
C ASP A 179 -6.90 -15.51 3.17
N VAL A 180 -6.98 -14.83 4.31
CA VAL A 180 -5.84 -14.10 4.89
C VAL A 180 -4.71 -15.04 5.28
N MET A 181 -5.02 -16.14 5.96
CA MET A 181 -3.99 -17.07 6.46
C MET A 181 -3.35 -17.87 5.32
N MET A 182 -4.12 -18.25 4.31
CA MET A 182 -3.59 -18.86 3.08
C MET A 182 -2.65 -17.89 2.36
N CYS A 183 -3.01 -16.58 2.29
CA CYS A 183 -2.17 -15.56 1.68
C CYS A 183 -0.84 -15.40 2.45
N VAL A 184 -0.88 -15.36 3.79
CA VAL A 184 0.32 -15.30 4.64
C VAL A 184 1.20 -16.52 4.38
N LYS A 185 0.62 -17.72 4.44
CA LYS A 185 1.34 -18.97 4.22
C LYS A 185 1.99 -19.04 2.83
N ALA A 186 1.27 -18.59 1.81
CA ALA A 186 1.80 -18.55 0.44
C ALA A 186 3.02 -17.61 0.33
N HIS A 187 2.99 -16.44 1.01
CA HIS A 187 4.14 -15.53 1.03
C HIS A 187 5.34 -16.11 1.79
N GLU A 188 5.12 -16.82 2.90
CA GLU A 188 6.18 -17.55 3.62
C GLU A 188 6.86 -18.61 2.74
N LEU A 189 6.08 -19.30 1.93
CA LEU A 189 6.59 -20.35 1.04
C LEU A 189 7.34 -19.78 -0.16
N ILE A 190 6.79 -18.74 -0.80
CA ILE A 190 7.40 -18.19 -2.01
C ILE A 190 8.67 -17.39 -1.71
N ALA A 191 8.73 -16.69 -0.57
CA ALA A 191 9.93 -15.96 -0.17
C ALA A 191 11.15 -16.86 0.02
N LYS A 192 10.96 -18.16 0.25
CA LYS A 192 12.05 -19.17 0.34
C LYS A 192 12.48 -19.71 -1.02
N GLN A 193 11.73 -19.41 -2.08
CA GLN A 193 11.96 -20.01 -3.42
C GLN A 193 12.43 -19.00 -4.45
N THR A 194 12.36 -17.70 -4.15
CA THR A 194 12.72 -16.65 -5.12
C THR A 194 13.33 -15.43 -4.41
N ASP A 195 14.17 -14.73 -5.13
CA ASP A 195 14.71 -13.42 -4.79
C ASP A 195 14.06 -12.28 -5.61
N HIS A 196 13.02 -12.55 -6.38
CA HIS A 196 12.26 -11.51 -7.06
C HIS A 196 11.43 -10.68 -6.07
N PRO A 197 11.28 -9.36 -6.29
CA PRO A 197 10.43 -8.51 -5.46
C PRO A 197 8.99 -9.00 -5.38
N LEU A 198 8.42 -8.92 -4.18
CA LEU A 198 7.08 -9.38 -3.89
C LEU A 198 6.10 -8.20 -3.73
N HIS A 199 5.01 -8.26 -4.50
CA HIS A 199 3.89 -7.34 -4.35
C HIS A 199 2.80 -7.95 -3.49
N VAL A 200 2.61 -7.41 -2.30
CA VAL A 200 1.76 -7.98 -1.25
C VAL A 200 0.41 -7.26 -1.17
N GLY A 201 -0.63 -8.01 -0.90
CA GLY A 201 -1.98 -7.49 -0.64
C GLY A 201 -3.00 -8.60 -0.57
N ILE A 202 -4.07 -8.36 0.21
CA ILE A 202 -5.23 -9.25 0.27
C ILE A 202 -6.19 -8.85 -0.86
N THR A 203 -6.67 -9.82 -1.63
CA THR A 203 -7.68 -9.56 -2.67
C THR A 203 -9.08 -9.71 -2.10
N GLU A 204 -10.07 -9.00 -2.69
CA GLU A 204 -11.47 -9.13 -2.27
C GLU A 204 -11.65 -8.94 -0.74
N ALA A 205 -10.90 -7.99 -0.17
CA ALA A 205 -10.88 -7.82 1.28
C ALA A 205 -12.23 -7.34 1.84
N GLY A 206 -13.00 -6.57 1.05
CA GLY A 206 -14.33 -6.09 1.41
C GLY A 206 -14.41 -4.58 1.51
N THR A 207 -15.44 -4.09 2.19
CA THR A 207 -15.70 -2.67 2.43
C THR A 207 -14.67 -2.07 3.39
N LEU A 208 -14.71 -0.76 3.61
CA LEU A 208 -13.71 0.01 4.36
C LEU A 208 -13.33 -0.65 5.70
N ILE A 209 -14.30 -0.98 6.54
CA ILE A 209 -14.03 -1.54 7.86
C ILE A 209 -13.49 -2.97 7.76
N SER A 210 -14.26 -3.88 7.17
CA SER A 210 -13.88 -5.29 7.09
C SER A 210 -12.63 -5.52 6.24
N GLY A 211 -12.50 -4.75 5.16
CA GLY A 211 -11.36 -4.82 4.26
C GLY A 211 -10.07 -4.31 4.90
N ASN A 212 -10.15 -3.24 5.69
CA ASN A 212 -9.01 -2.74 6.45
C ASN A 212 -8.55 -3.75 7.50
N ILE A 213 -9.47 -4.36 8.26
CA ILE A 213 -9.12 -5.37 9.27
C ILE A 213 -8.41 -6.57 8.61
N LYS A 214 -9.00 -7.15 7.56
CA LYS A 214 -8.39 -8.28 6.84
C LYS A 214 -7.03 -7.92 6.25
N SER A 215 -6.92 -6.76 5.59
CA SER A 215 -5.68 -6.31 4.98
C SER A 215 -4.61 -6.00 6.03
N ALA A 216 -4.98 -5.37 7.15
CA ALA A 216 -4.05 -5.07 8.23
C ALA A 216 -3.50 -6.35 8.87
N ILE A 217 -4.34 -7.36 9.09
CA ILE A 217 -3.89 -8.66 9.61
C ILE A 217 -2.94 -9.32 8.62
N GLY A 218 -3.35 -9.48 7.36
CA GLY A 218 -2.56 -10.18 6.35
C GLY A 218 -1.25 -9.47 6.03
N LEU A 219 -1.30 -8.17 5.74
CA LEU A 219 -0.10 -7.37 5.49
C LEU A 219 0.79 -7.28 6.73
N GLY A 220 0.20 -7.10 7.93
CA GLY A 220 0.95 -7.05 9.18
C GLY A 220 1.77 -8.32 9.42
N LEU A 221 1.15 -9.49 9.25
CA LEU A 221 1.83 -10.77 9.42
C LEU A 221 2.94 -11.01 8.38
N ILE A 222 2.70 -10.64 7.11
CA ILE A 222 3.68 -10.81 6.03
C ILE A 222 4.85 -9.83 6.20
N LEU A 223 4.55 -8.54 6.37
CA LEU A 223 5.55 -7.48 6.51
C LEU A 223 6.41 -7.66 7.78
N ASN A 224 5.81 -8.15 8.89
CA ASN A 224 6.56 -8.42 10.12
C ASN A 224 7.61 -9.52 9.96
N GLN A 225 7.43 -10.39 8.97
CA GLN A 225 8.43 -11.42 8.59
C GLN A 225 9.51 -10.88 7.65
N GLY A 226 9.52 -9.57 7.36
CA GLY A 226 10.45 -8.94 6.43
C GLY A 226 10.10 -9.16 4.96
N ILE A 227 8.93 -9.71 4.64
CA ILE A 227 8.50 -10.06 3.28
C ILE A 227 7.67 -8.92 2.68
N GLY A 228 8.03 -8.47 1.46
CA GLY A 228 7.27 -7.52 0.66
C GLY A 228 8.04 -6.25 0.28
N ASP A 229 7.92 -5.88 -0.99
CA ASP A 229 8.63 -4.76 -1.61
C ASP A 229 7.67 -3.68 -2.12
N THR A 230 6.45 -4.08 -2.46
CA THR A 230 5.34 -3.19 -2.74
C THR A 230 4.06 -3.71 -2.10
N ILE A 231 3.20 -2.80 -1.63
CA ILE A 231 1.92 -3.17 -1.02
C ILE A 231 0.74 -2.51 -1.74
N ARG A 232 -0.42 -3.19 -1.67
CA ARG A 232 -1.70 -2.60 -2.04
C ARG A 232 -2.81 -3.08 -1.12
N PHE A 233 -3.52 -2.15 -0.51
CA PHE A 233 -4.87 -2.40 -0.01
C PHE A 233 -5.85 -2.53 -1.18
N SER A 234 -6.85 -3.37 -1.06
CA SER A 234 -7.88 -3.57 -2.09
C SER A 234 -9.25 -3.51 -1.43
N LEU A 235 -9.82 -2.31 -1.42
CA LEU A 235 -11.07 -2.02 -0.73
C LEU A 235 -12.20 -1.79 -1.75
N THR A 236 -13.42 -2.16 -1.37
CA THR A 236 -14.62 -1.71 -2.05
C THR A 236 -14.97 -0.31 -1.51
N GLY A 237 -14.39 0.73 -2.14
CA GLY A 237 -14.52 2.11 -1.70
C GLY A 237 -13.61 3.06 -2.47
N ASP A 238 -13.42 4.26 -1.90
CA ASP A 238 -12.53 5.27 -2.47
C ASP A 238 -11.06 4.80 -2.40
N PRO A 239 -10.31 4.79 -3.53
CA PRO A 239 -8.89 4.44 -3.52
C PRO A 239 -8.01 5.34 -2.65
N LEU A 240 -8.46 6.54 -2.27
CA LEU A 240 -7.76 7.40 -1.30
C LEU A 240 -7.62 6.72 0.06
N GLU A 241 -8.65 5.98 0.49
CA GLU A 241 -8.63 5.25 1.76
C GLU A 241 -7.64 4.07 1.74
N GLU A 242 -7.42 3.45 0.57
CA GLU A 242 -6.38 2.42 0.39
C GLU A 242 -4.99 2.98 0.72
N ILE A 243 -4.68 4.21 0.28
CA ILE A 243 -3.37 4.85 0.51
C ILE A 243 -3.19 5.25 1.98
N LYS A 244 -4.23 5.82 2.60
CA LYS A 244 -4.21 6.17 4.03
C LYS A 244 -3.92 4.94 4.89
N SER A 245 -4.63 3.84 4.63
CA SER A 245 -4.44 2.57 5.35
C SER A 245 -3.05 1.98 5.10
N ALA A 246 -2.54 2.05 3.86
CA ALA A 246 -1.20 1.59 3.52
C ALA A 246 -0.10 2.39 4.22
N LYS A 247 -0.25 3.71 4.32
CA LYS A 247 0.68 4.56 5.09
C LYS A 247 0.64 4.23 6.57
N LEU A 248 -0.56 4.07 7.11
CA LEU A 248 -0.75 3.78 8.53
C LEU A 248 -0.10 2.45 8.92
N ILE A 249 -0.34 1.37 8.18
CA ILE A 249 0.26 0.06 8.52
C ILE A 249 1.78 0.08 8.45
N LEU A 250 2.37 0.74 7.42
CA LEU A 250 3.83 0.84 7.31
C LEU A 250 4.44 1.62 8.47
N ARG A 251 3.78 2.69 8.95
CA ARG A 251 4.22 3.46 10.12
C ARG A 251 4.07 2.64 11.40
N THR A 252 2.90 2.04 11.62
CA THR A 252 2.62 1.21 12.80
C THR A 252 3.63 0.07 12.95
N LEU A 253 4.12 -0.48 11.83
CA LEU A 253 5.18 -1.49 11.83
C LEU A 253 6.60 -0.91 11.87
N GLY A 254 6.78 0.41 11.95
CA GLY A 254 8.10 1.05 11.92
C GLY A 254 8.86 0.88 10.58
N LEU A 255 8.16 0.51 9.51
CA LEU A 255 8.72 0.30 8.17
C LEU A 255 8.79 1.60 7.34
N ARG A 256 8.18 2.65 7.83
CA ARG A 256 8.20 3.97 7.20
C ARG A 256 8.19 5.04 8.30
N LYS A 257 9.08 6.01 8.13
CA LYS A 257 9.11 7.23 8.93
C LYS A 257 8.29 8.34 8.27
N GLY A 258 7.99 9.36 9.04
CA GLY A 258 7.29 10.56 8.59
C GLY A 258 5.78 10.52 8.75
N GLY A 259 5.23 11.66 9.11
CA GLY A 259 3.84 11.86 9.45
C GLY A 259 3.56 11.67 10.95
N VAL A 260 2.57 12.39 11.44
CA VAL A 260 2.20 12.39 12.85
C VAL A 260 1.44 11.11 13.22
N GLU A 261 1.91 10.41 14.26
CA GLU A 261 1.17 9.31 14.89
C GLU A 261 0.25 9.88 15.97
N VAL A 262 -1.04 9.58 15.90
CA VAL A 262 -1.99 9.97 16.93
C VAL A 262 -2.26 8.79 17.87
N VAL A 263 -2.07 9.00 19.16
CA VAL A 263 -2.48 8.06 20.20
C VAL A 263 -3.56 8.71 21.05
N SER A 264 -4.66 8.00 21.31
CA SER A 264 -5.74 8.52 22.15
C SER A 264 -6.14 7.48 23.19
N CYS A 265 -6.49 7.93 24.38
CA CYS A 265 -7.02 7.03 25.39
C CYS A 265 -8.44 6.56 25.01
N PRO A 266 -8.86 5.37 25.45
CA PRO A 266 -10.24 4.93 25.28
C PRO A 266 -11.18 5.80 26.13
N THR A 267 -12.40 6.02 25.63
CA THR A 267 -13.44 6.68 26.44
C THR A 267 -13.74 5.87 27.70
N CYS A 268 -13.76 6.54 28.86
CA CYS A 268 -14.07 5.91 30.14
C CYS A 268 -14.85 6.88 31.05
N GLY A 269 -15.28 6.43 32.22
CA GLY A 269 -16.04 7.26 33.17
C GLY A 269 -15.29 8.50 33.71
N ARG A 270 -13.99 8.65 33.44
CA ARG A 270 -13.18 9.82 33.79
C ARG A 270 -13.12 10.86 32.68
N THR A 271 -13.55 10.55 31.48
CA THR A 271 -13.57 11.49 30.33
C THR A 271 -14.47 12.70 30.68
N ARG A 272 -13.96 13.91 30.47
CA ARG A 272 -14.62 15.17 30.82
C ARG A 272 -14.90 16.08 29.65
N ILE A 273 -14.49 15.70 28.44
CA ILE A 273 -14.59 16.45 27.19
C ILE A 273 -15.20 15.57 26.10
N ASP A 274 -15.56 16.15 24.98
CA ASP A 274 -15.85 15.37 23.76
C ASP A 274 -14.56 14.81 23.17
N LEU A 275 -14.06 13.74 23.80
CA LEU A 275 -12.80 13.09 23.38
C LEU A 275 -12.88 12.53 21.97
N ILE A 276 -14.01 11.95 21.57
CA ILE A 276 -14.18 11.34 20.25
C ILE A 276 -14.10 12.42 19.17
N GLY A 277 -14.87 13.52 19.34
CA GLY A 277 -14.84 14.65 18.42
C GLY A 277 -13.45 15.28 18.33
N LEU A 278 -12.81 15.50 19.48
CA LEU A 278 -11.47 16.09 19.54
C LEU A 278 -10.40 15.21 18.88
N ALA A 279 -10.40 13.90 19.16
CA ALA A 279 -9.44 12.96 18.55
C ALA A 279 -9.58 12.93 17.02
N ASN A 280 -10.81 12.86 16.49
CA ASN A 280 -11.06 12.91 15.04
C ASN A 280 -10.59 14.23 14.40
N GLN A 281 -10.80 15.36 15.09
CA GLN A 281 -10.32 16.67 14.62
C GLN A 281 -8.80 16.74 14.63
N VAL A 282 -8.15 16.24 15.68
CA VAL A 282 -6.68 16.16 15.75
C VAL A 282 -6.15 15.26 14.64
N GLU A 283 -6.69 14.06 14.44
CA GLU A 283 -6.26 13.13 13.39
C GLU A 283 -6.36 13.75 11.98
N THR A 284 -7.42 14.50 11.75
CA THR A 284 -7.60 15.26 10.49
C THR A 284 -6.55 16.36 10.37
N MET A 285 -6.38 17.17 11.38
CA MET A 285 -5.47 18.32 11.41
C MET A 285 -4.00 17.87 11.23
N VAL A 286 -3.56 16.85 11.96
CA VAL A 286 -2.15 16.42 11.91
C VAL A 286 -1.77 15.75 10.58
N SER A 287 -2.75 15.33 9.78
CA SER A 287 -2.50 14.82 8.44
C SER A 287 -1.89 15.86 7.48
N GLU A 288 -2.00 17.15 7.81
CA GLU A 288 -1.44 18.27 7.05
C GLU A 288 0.06 18.50 7.34
N PHE A 289 0.58 17.94 8.44
CA PHE A 289 1.94 18.19 8.91
C PHE A 289 2.90 17.06 8.46
N PRO A 290 4.07 17.42 7.89
CA PRO A 290 5.09 16.45 7.48
C PRO A 290 6.02 16.03 8.64
N LEU A 291 5.59 16.20 9.88
CA LEU A 291 6.38 15.93 11.09
C LEU A 291 6.45 14.41 11.36
N ASP A 292 7.56 13.94 11.93
CA ASP A 292 7.75 12.54 12.34
C ASP A 292 7.68 12.46 13.87
N ILE A 293 6.50 12.72 14.42
CA ILE A 293 6.24 12.81 15.85
C ILE A 293 4.98 12.06 16.27
N LYS A 294 4.85 11.84 17.58
CA LYS A 294 3.70 11.24 18.22
C LYS A 294 2.90 12.31 18.98
N VAL A 295 1.61 12.41 18.68
CA VAL A 295 0.66 13.32 19.32
C VAL A 295 -0.31 12.53 20.18
N ALA A 296 -0.43 12.87 21.47
CA ALA A 296 -1.36 12.24 22.40
C ALA A 296 -2.65 13.07 22.56
N VAL A 297 -3.81 12.39 22.57
CA VAL A 297 -5.12 13.00 22.84
C VAL A 297 -5.79 12.30 24.03
N MET A 298 -5.82 12.97 25.18
CA MET A 298 -6.26 12.38 26.44
C MET A 298 -7.53 13.02 26.97
N GLY A 299 -8.50 12.20 27.38
CA GLY A 299 -9.82 12.65 27.82
C GLY A 299 -9.91 13.14 29.27
N CYS A 300 -8.83 13.06 30.05
CA CYS A 300 -8.79 13.57 31.41
C CYS A 300 -7.37 13.96 31.84
N VAL A 301 -7.28 14.92 32.75
CA VAL A 301 -6.01 15.43 33.31
C VAL A 301 -5.39 14.51 34.36
N VAL A 302 -6.10 13.48 34.83
CA VAL A 302 -5.62 12.60 35.92
C VAL A 302 -4.55 11.64 35.43
N ASN A 303 -4.86 10.90 34.36
CA ASN A 303 -3.92 9.94 33.77
C ASN A 303 -3.27 10.49 32.48
N GLY A 304 -3.82 11.59 31.94
CA GLY A 304 -3.38 12.19 30.68
C GLY A 304 -1.88 12.45 30.61
N PRO A 305 -1.25 13.10 31.59
CA PRO A 305 0.19 13.32 31.58
C PRO A 305 1.02 12.04 31.60
N GLY A 306 0.59 11.02 32.36
CA GLY A 306 1.26 9.72 32.43
C GLY A 306 1.16 8.90 31.14
N GLU A 307 -0.02 8.88 30.54
CA GLU A 307 -0.30 8.17 29.28
C GLU A 307 0.29 8.90 28.06
N ALA A 308 0.42 10.23 28.14
CA ALA A 308 1.07 11.07 27.12
C ALA A 308 2.60 11.11 27.23
N LYS A 309 3.20 10.45 28.22
CA LYS A 309 4.64 10.53 28.50
C LYS A 309 5.53 10.08 27.34
N GLU A 310 5.06 9.14 26.56
CA GLU A 310 5.78 8.60 25.40
C GLU A 310 5.47 9.35 24.10
N ALA A 311 4.65 10.40 24.16
CA ALA A 311 4.36 11.27 23.04
C ALA A 311 5.22 12.53 23.09
N ASP A 312 5.59 13.04 21.90
CA ASP A 312 6.37 14.26 21.77
C ASP A 312 5.56 15.47 22.24
N ILE A 313 4.27 15.49 21.88
CA ILE A 313 3.31 16.50 22.33
C ILE A 313 1.95 15.86 22.55
N GLY A 314 1.14 16.42 23.44
CA GLY A 314 -0.21 15.93 23.68
C GLY A 314 -1.14 16.99 24.26
N ILE A 315 -2.42 16.68 24.20
CA ILE A 315 -3.48 17.43 24.86
C ILE A 315 -4.23 16.54 25.84
N ALA A 316 -4.60 17.09 27.00
CA ALA A 316 -5.43 16.39 27.97
C ALA A 316 -6.60 17.28 28.40
N GLY A 317 -7.82 16.80 28.24
CA GLY A 317 -9.04 17.53 28.57
C GLY A 317 -9.35 17.49 30.07
N GLY A 318 -9.87 18.58 30.58
CA GLY A 318 -10.42 18.75 31.93
C GLY A 318 -11.76 19.49 31.88
N VAL A 319 -12.36 19.78 33.04
CA VAL A 319 -13.62 20.52 33.11
C VAL A 319 -13.40 22.00 32.81
N GLY A 320 -13.83 22.45 31.61
CA GLY A 320 -13.71 23.83 31.15
C GLY A 320 -12.29 24.28 30.78
N GLU A 321 -11.29 23.47 31.02
CA GLU A 321 -9.89 23.73 30.73
C GLU A 321 -9.16 22.44 30.37
N GLY A 322 -8.00 22.57 29.74
CA GLY A 322 -7.15 21.44 29.40
C GLY A 322 -5.68 21.76 29.44
N LEU A 323 -4.86 20.76 29.17
CA LEU A 323 -3.41 20.84 29.24
C LEU A 323 -2.80 20.58 27.85
N ILE A 324 -1.76 21.35 27.52
CA ILE A 324 -0.78 20.98 26.51
C ILE A 324 0.40 20.33 27.26
N ILE A 325 0.82 19.16 26.79
CA ILE A 325 1.87 18.34 27.39
C ILE A 325 2.96 18.17 26.34
N LYS A 326 4.21 18.42 26.69
CA LYS A 326 5.39 18.16 25.86
C LYS A 326 6.33 17.22 26.60
N HIS A 327 6.75 16.13 25.93
CA HIS A 327 7.68 15.14 26.51
C HIS A 327 7.29 14.65 27.91
N GLY A 328 5.98 14.50 28.14
CA GLY A 328 5.42 14.04 29.41
C GLY A 328 5.26 15.09 30.50
N GLU A 329 5.67 16.34 30.25
CA GLU A 329 5.55 17.46 31.20
C GLU A 329 4.41 18.42 30.79
N ILE A 330 3.74 18.97 31.80
CA ILE A 330 2.70 19.97 31.56
C ILE A 330 3.37 21.26 31.08
N TYR A 331 3.18 21.58 29.81
CA TYR A 331 3.76 22.78 29.19
C TYR A 331 2.88 24.02 29.38
N LYS A 332 1.54 23.86 29.17
CA LYS A 332 0.60 24.98 29.17
C LYS A 332 -0.78 24.52 29.58
N LYS A 333 -1.52 25.40 30.29
CA LYS A 333 -2.94 25.25 30.59
C LYS A 333 -3.73 26.20 29.71
N VAL A 334 -4.80 25.71 29.08
CA VAL A 334 -5.65 26.50 28.16
C VAL A 334 -7.13 26.20 28.41
N PRO A 335 -8.05 27.10 28.04
CA PRO A 335 -9.48 26.77 27.99
C PRO A 335 -9.72 25.55 27.09
N GLU A 336 -10.74 24.75 27.39
CA GLU A 336 -11.08 23.55 26.60
C GLU A 336 -11.26 23.86 25.12
N ALA A 337 -11.93 24.96 24.77
CA ALA A 337 -12.15 25.41 23.40
C ALA A 337 -10.84 25.77 22.65
N GLU A 338 -9.78 26.05 23.38
CA GLU A 338 -8.47 26.44 22.84
C GLU A 338 -7.50 25.25 22.66
N LEU A 339 -7.89 24.01 23.07
CA LEU A 339 -7.02 22.85 22.99
C LEU A 339 -6.54 22.57 21.57
N LEU A 340 -7.47 22.51 20.60
CA LEU A 340 -7.11 22.23 19.20
C LEU A 340 -6.34 23.38 18.54
N PRO A 341 -6.72 24.66 18.66
CA PRO A 341 -5.93 25.79 18.19
C PRO A 341 -4.53 25.86 18.81
N ALA A 342 -4.42 25.60 20.11
CA ALA A 342 -3.14 25.61 20.79
C ALA A 342 -2.22 24.48 20.33
N LEU A 343 -2.76 23.27 20.16
CA LEU A 343 -1.99 22.15 19.59
C LEU A 343 -1.52 22.47 18.17
N ARG A 344 -2.39 23.02 17.32
CA ARG A 344 -2.04 23.43 15.95
C ARG A 344 -0.89 24.43 15.95
N TYR A 345 -0.97 25.45 16.80
CA TYR A 345 0.07 26.45 16.93
C TYR A 345 1.44 25.83 17.30
N GLU A 346 1.46 24.89 18.26
CA GLU A 346 2.69 24.20 18.66
C GLU A 346 3.26 23.32 17.54
N LEU A 347 2.39 22.70 16.70
CA LEU A 347 2.84 21.91 15.55
C LEU A 347 3.36 22.76 14.40
N GLU A 348 2.77 23.95 14.18
CA GLU A 348 3.23 24.91 13.16
C GLU A 348 4.61 25.52 13.52
N HIS A 349 4.95 25.55 14.81
CA HIS A 349 6.21 26.08 15.33
C HIS A 349 7.09 24.97 15.94
N TRP A 350 6.88 23.73 15.50
CA TRP A 350 7.61 22.59 16.03
C TRP A 350 9.10 22.70 15.70
N SER A 351 9.95 22.67 16.71
CA SER A 351 11.39 22.47 16.60
C SER A 351 11.77 21.15 17.27
N GLU A 352 12.57 20.36 16.62
CA GLU A 352 13.25 19.23 17.26
C GLU A 352 14.36 19.84 18.14
N ASP A 353 14.10 19.99 19.44
CA ASP A 353 15.12 20.37 20.44
C ASP A 353 15.91 19.16 20.91
#